data_89fcb416ea75fdf31705d800019787bd
#
_entry.id   89fcb416ea75fdf31705d800019787bd
#
_cell.length_a   1.000
_cell.length_b   1.000
_cell.length_c   1.000
_cell.angle_alpha   90.00
_cell.angle_beta   90.00
_cell.angle_gamma   90.00
#
_symmetry.space_group_name_H-M   'P 1'
#
loop_
_entity.id
_entity.type
_entity.pdbx_description
1 polymer ?
#
loop_
_entity_poly.entity_id
_entity_poly.type
_entity_poly.pdbx_seq_one_letter_code
_entity_poly.pdbx_strand_id
1 'polypeptide(L)'
;MSFLSKLRDRLTKSSSRISAGLDEVIGDAPAPAAPPQAAPAPAPQTPGVPHPPTPAVPRPAPDRPGLVDRLLGRETAPAEPRRELDDAMLEDLEDMLIAADMGTDTALRVTANIAEGRMGRRIGATELKQALADEVTRIMTPVARPLPLYPKKPQVVLVVGVNGSGKTTTIGKLASQFRAAGKKVVIAAGDTFRAAAVEQLQVWGQRAGVPVMVAAHGSDPASLAFDAMTRAEAEGADLLMIDTAGRLQNRADLMEELAKIVRVIRKKDPTAPHNTLLVLDATTGQNALSQVETFRKLADVSGLVMTKLDGTARGGVLVALADKFGLPIHAIGVGEQIDDLDAFDAGEFARALVGL
;
A
#
# COMPACT_ATOMS: atom_id res chain seq x y z
N MET A 1 -19.39 5.55 8.64
CA MET A 1 -18.10 6.16 8.23
C MET A 1 -17.78 5.63 6.84
N SER A 2 -17.35 6.51 5.94
CA SER A 2 -16.90 6.09 4.59
C SER A 2 -15.66 5.20 4.73
N PHE A 3 -15.46 4.23 3.80
CA PHE A 3 -14.24 3.42 3.76
C PHE A 3 -12.99 4.31 3.68
N LEU A 4 -13.08 5.44 2.99
CA LEU A 4 -12.05 6.48 2.88
C LEU A 4 -11.57 7.02 4.22
N SER A 5 -12.51 7.38 5.11
CA SER A 5 -12.13 7.82 6.45
C SER A 5 -11.44 6.69 7.23
N LYS A 6 -11.93 5.45 7.09
CA LYS A 6 -11.28 4.27 7.68
C LYS A 6 -9.88 4.04 7.10
N LEU A 7 -9.70 4.14 5.78
CA LEU A 7 -8.41 3.97 5.12
C LEU A 7 -7.39 4.99 5.63
N ARG A 8 -7.77 6.27 5.67
CA ARG A 8 -6.92 7.34 6.19
C ARG A 8 -6.56 7.11 7.67
N ASP A 9 -7.55 6.79 8.51
CA ASP A 9 -7.34 6.56 9.94
C ASP A 9 -6.49 5.30 10.20
N ARG A 10 -6.57 4.29 9.34
CA ARG A 10 -5.86 3.01 9.49
C ARG A 10 -4.47 3.03 8.87
N LEU A 11 -4.22 3.84 7.84
CA LEU A 11 -2.89 4.04 7.26
C LEU A 11 -2.00 5.00 8.07
N THR A 12 -2.43 5.45 9.25
CA THR A 12 -1.70 6.44 10.08
C THR A 12 -0.24 6.09 10.31
N LYS A 13 0.10 4.81 10.50
CA LYS A 13 1.49 4.36 10.70
C LYS A 13 2.36 4.54 9.46
N SER A 14 1.84 4.20 8.27
CA SER A 14 2.57 4.39 7.01
C SER A 14 2.64 5.87 6.65
N SER A 15 1.52 6.57 6.77
CA SER A 15 1.40 7.99 6.46
C SER A 15 2.24 8.85 7.41
N SER A 16 2.25 8.57 8.72
CA SER A 16 3.07 9.32 9.66
C SER A 16 4.57 9.15 9.40
N ARG A 17 5.01 7.95 9.02
CA ARG A 17 6.41 7.70 8.69
C ARG A 17 6.84 8.44 7.42
N ILE A 18 6.05 8.34 6.35
CA ILE A 18 6.36 9.03 5.08
C ILE A 18 6.22 10.55 5.25
N SER A 19 5.15 11.01 5.90
CA SER A 19 4.96 12.45 6.14
C SER A 19 6.09 13.05 6.99
N ALA A 20 6.48 12.38 8.09
CA ALA A 20 7.60 12.82 8.92
C ALA A 20 8.93 12.80 8.14
N GLY A 21 9.19 11.78 7.36
CA GLY A 21 10.37 11.72 6.49
C GLY A 21 10.39 12.83 5.44
N LEU A 22 9.27 13.14 4.81
CA LEU A 22 9.17 14.27 3.87
C LEU A 22 9.37 15.63 4.55
N ASP A 23 8.88 15.79 5.78
CA ASP A 23 9.10 17.00 6.57
C ASP A 23 10.57 17.12 7.00
N GLU A 24 11.26 16.00 7.31
CA GLU A 24 12.68 15.92 7.62
C GLU A 24 13.54 16.27 6.38
N VAL A 25 13.26 15.64 5.24
CA VAL A 25 13.93 15.94 3.95
C VAL A 25 13.89 17.42 3.61
N ILE A 26 12.79 18.12 3.88
CA ILE A 26 12.70 19.58 3.67
C ILE A 26 13.41 20.37 4.78
N GLY A 27 13.40 19.86 6.04
CA GLY A 27 14.00 20.55 7.19
C GLY A 27 15.52 20.52 7.26
N ASP A 28 16.16 19.53 6.65
CA ASP A 28 17.64 19.34 6.63
C ASP A 28 18.37 20.22 5.60
N ALA A 29 17.80 21.37 5.23
CA ALA A 29 18.53 22.34 4.40
C ALA A 29 19.85 22.72 5.09
N PRO A 30 21.02 22.51 4.47
CA PRO A 30 22.29 22.99 5.03
C PRO A 30 22.16 24.51 5.27
N ALA A 31 22.46 24.92 6.51
CA ALA A 31 22.47 26.35 6.82
C ALA A 31 23.33 27.08 5.77
N PRO A 32 22.85 28.19 5.18
CA PRO A 32 23.64 28.92 4.18
C PRO A 32 25.01 29.19 4.77
N ALA A 33 26.07 28.73 4.08
CA ALA A 33 27.44 28.90 4.50
C ALA A 33 27.66 30.41 4.73
N ALA A 34 27.97 30.78 5.95
CA ALA A 34 28.30 32.15 6.27
C ALA A 34 29.44 32.58 5.34
N PRO A 35 29.35 33.75 4.69
CA PRO A 35 30.43 34.20 3.81
C PRO A 35 31.74 34.17 4.59
N PRO A 36 32.85 33.73 3.97
CA PRO A 36 34.13 33.60 4.66
C PRO A 36 34.50 34.96 5.25
N GLN A 37 34.49 35.03 6.59
CA GLN A 37 35.01 36.21 7.28
C GLN A 37 36.49 36.29 6.95
N ALA A 38 36.87 37.29 6.16
CA ALA A 38 38.25 37.63 5.91
C ALA A 38 38.95 37.85 7.28
N ALA A 39 39.97 37.07 7.54
CA ALA A 39 40.77 37.20 8.76
C ALA A 39 41.30 38.63 8.84
N PRO A 40 41.13 39.36 9.94
CA PRO A 40 41.70 40.69 10.08
C PRO A 40 43.25 40.60 10.12
N ALA A 41 43.87 41.31 9.22
CA ALA A 41 45.34 41.49 9.23
C ALA A 41 45.78 42.11 10.59
N PRO A 42 46.91 41.69 11.17
CA PRO A 42 47.39 42.26 12.41
C PRO A 42 47.83 43.72 12.23
N ALA A 43 47.17 44.63 12.95
CA ALA A 43 47.52 46.04 12.95
C ALA A 43 48.75 46.27 13.89
N PRO A 44 49.66 47.21 13.51
CA PRO A 44 50.80 47.54 14.35
C PRO A 44 50.35 48.32 15.59
N GLN A 45 50.88 47.93 16.73
CA GLN A 45 50.64 48.55 18.03
C GLN A 45 51.42 49.89 18.11
N THR A 46 50.71 50.99 18.36
CA THR A 46 51.29 52.24 18.86
C THR A 46 50.64 52.65 20.15
N PRO A 47 51.37 53.22 21.14
CA PRO A 47 50.87 53.41 22.48
C PRO A 47 50.08 54.72 22.65
N GLY A 48 48.94 54.56 23.28
CA GLY A 48 48.28 55.41 24.25
C GLY A 48 47.98 56.88 23.93
N VAL A 49 46.68 57.17 23.65
CA VAL A 49 46.03 58.43 24.06
C VAL A 49 44.56 58.08 24.39
N PRO A 50 43.96 58.54 25.49
CA PRO A 50 42.55 58.22 25.81
C PRO A 50 41.64 59.13 25.03
N HIS A 51 40.72 58.53 24.26
CA HIS A 51 39.62 59.24 23.60
C HIS A 51 38.30 59.08 24.37
N PRO A 52 37.46 60.11 24.36
CA PRO A 52 36.17 60.11 25.04
C PRO A 52 35.16 59.19 24.35
N PRO A 53 34.11 58.72 25.07
CA PRO A 53 33.19 57.72 24.56
C PRO A 53 32.32 58.24 23.42
N THR A 54 32.36 57.56 22.28
CA THR A 54 31.50 57.75 21.13
C THR A 54 30.10 57.22 21.44
N PRO A 55 29.00 57.94 21.10
CA PRO A 55 27.66 57.47 21.35
C PRO A 55 27.34 56.25 20.46
N ALA A 56 26.74 55.24 21.09
CA ALA A 56 26.33 54.03 20.45
C ALA A 56 25.25 54.31 19.36
N VAL A 57 25.55 53.94 18.12
CA VAL A 57 24.55 53.88 17.05
C VAL A 57 23.59 52.73 17.34
N PRO A 58 22.28 52.96 17.34
CA PRO A 58 21.31 51.89 17.60
C PRO A 58 21.34 50.89 16.44
N ARG A 59 21.51 49.59 16.75
CA ARG A 59 21.31 48.52 15.81
C ARG A 59 19.84 48.52 15.32
N PRO A 60 19.55 48.37 14.00
CA PRO A 60 18.21 48.23 13.53
C PRO A 60 17.57 47.00 14.21
N ALA A 61 16.43 47.24 14.84
CA ALA A 61 15.59 46.18 15.42
C ALA A 61 15.07 45.28 14.28
N PRO A 62 14.87 43.97 14.52
CA PRO A 62 14.22 43.09 13.54
C PRO A 62 12.86 43.67 13.16
N ASP A 63 12.56 43.68 11.87
CA ASP A 63 11.30 44.14 11.31
C ASP A 63 10.12 43.54 12.07
N ARG A 64 9.44 44.38 12.89
CA ARG A 64 8.18 44.02 13.48
C ARG A 64 7.09 44.27 12.44
N PRO A 65 6.15 43.32 12.24
CA PRO A 65 5.05 43.47 11.30
C PRO A 65 4.31 44.81 11.58
N GLY A 66 4.04 45.54 10.54
CA GLY A 66 3.43 46.86 10.62
C GLY A 66 2.05 46.85 11.29
N LEU A 67 1.72 47.91 11.97
CA LEU A 67 0.41 48.08 12.64
C LEU A 67 -0.79 47.85 11.71
N VAL A 68 -0.61 48.01 10.40
CA VAL A 68 -1.65 47.83 9.36
C VAL A 68 -1.95 46.33 9.14
N ASP A 69 -0.93 45.48 9.19
CA ASP A 69 -1.11 44.00 9.03
C ASP A 69 -1.83 43.39 10.23
N ARG A 70 -1.62 43.94 11.44
CA ARG A 70 -2.36 43.54 12.66
C ARG A 70 -3.84 43.93 12.63
N LEU A 71 -4.18 45.08 12.00
CA LEU A 71 -5.56 45.56 11.93
C LEU A 71 -6.41 44.82 10.89
N LEU A 72 -5.74 44.19 9.86
CA LEU A 72 -6.41 43.47 8.79
C LEU A 72 -6.56 41.96 9.06
N GLY A 73 -6.16 41.46 10.25
CA GLY A 73 -6.30 40.06 10.61
C GLY A 73 -5.56 39.09 9.69
N ARG A 74 -4.59 39.57 8.92
CA ARG A 74 -3.65 38.72 8.15
C ARG A 74 -2.56 38.27 9.10
N GLU A 75 -2.83 37.26 9.91
CA GLU A 75 -1.81 36.37 10.40
C GLU A 75 -1.25 35.65 9.14
N THR A 76 -0.11 36.14 8.62
CA THR A 76 0.66 35.36 7.68
C THR A 76 1.09 34.11 8.44
N ALA A 77 0.49 32.98 8.11
CA ALA A 77 0.97 31.69 8.58
C ALA A 77 2.49 31.65 8.34
N PRO A 78 3.29 31.12 9.29
CA PRO A 78 4.72 31.04 9.10
C PRO A 78 5.00 30.39 7.75
N ALA A 79 5.82 31.03 6.92
CA ALA A 79 6.13 30.53 5.60
C ALA A 79 6.72 29.12 5.73
N GLU A 80 6.10 28.15 5.06
CA GLU A 80 6.56 26.76 5.04
C GLU A 80 8.03 26.73 4.63
N PRO A 81 8.91 26.00 5.35
CA PRO A 81 10.31 25.85 4.96
C PRO A 81 10.39 25.28 3.55
N ARG A 82 11.26 25.83 2.72
CA ARG A 82 11.45 25.40 1.33
C ARG A 82 12.91 25.10 1.11
N ARG A 83 13.21 23.90 0.60
CA ARG A 83 14.55 23.44 0.22
C ARG A 83 14.67 23.42 -1.31
N GLU A 84 15.87 23.66 -1.84
CA GLU A 84 16.16 23.47 -3.26
C GLU A 84 16.16 21.98 -3.59
N LEU A 85 15.51 21.60 -4.67
CA LEU A 85 15.52 20.23 -5.17
C LEU A 85 16.85 19.99 -5.89
N ASP A 86 17.80 19.46 -5.17
CA ASP A 86 19.15 19.10 -5.61
C ASP A 86 19.38 17.58 -5.47
N ASP A 87 20.54 17.11 -5.90
CA ASP A 87 20.88 15.68 -5.85
C ASP A 87 20.86 15.14 -4.40
N ALA A 88 21.31 15.94 -3.42
CA ALA A 88 21.30 15.53 -2.01
C ALA A 88 19.86 15.34 -1.49
N MET A 89 18.93 16.23 -1.85
CA MET A 89 17.53 16.07 -1.50
C MET A 89 16.90 14.85 -2.15
N LEU A 90 17.30 14.50 -3.39
CA LEU A 90 16.81 13.30 -4.07
C LEU A 90 17.33 12.03 -3.41
N GLU A 91 18.58 11.99 -2.95
CA GLU A 91 19.15 10.89 -2.17
C GLU A 91 18.39 10.69 -0.86
N ASP A 92 18.13 11.77 -0.10
CA ASP A 92 17.35 11.73 1.13
C ASP A 92 15.93 11.19 0.88
N LEU A 93 15.29 11.64 -0.21
CA LEU A 93 13.95 11.19 -0.62
C LEU A 93 13.95 9.70 -1.00
N GLU A 94 14.97 9.24 -1.73
CA GLU A 94 15.13 7.84 -2.11
C GLU A 94 15.27 6.95 -0.89
N ASP A 95 16.16 7.30 0.04
CA ASP A 95 16.38 6.56 1.28
C ASP A 95 15.10 6.45 2.11
N MET A 96 14.34 7.54 2.21
CA MET A 96 13.05 7.57 2.89
C MET A 96 12.03 6.63 2.23
N LEU A 97 11.94 6.60 0.89
CA LEU A 97 11.03 5.72 0.15
C LEU A 97 11.43 4.24 0.29
N ILE A 98 12.73 3.94 0.27
CA ILE A 98 13.26 2.58 0.52
C ILE A 98 12.90 2.15 1.94
N ALA A 99 13.09 3.02 2.94
CA ALA A 99 12.72 2.76 4.33
C ALA A 99 11.22 2.55 4.53
N ALA A 100 10.38 3.07 3.64
CA ALA A 100 8.93 2.81 3.58
C ALA A 100 8.55 1.52 2.84
N ASP A 101 9.52 0.65 2.51
CA ASP A 101 9.36 -0.60 1.76
C ASP A 101 8.92 -0.41 0.29
N MET A 102 9.22 0.73 -0.33
CA MET A 102 8.93 0.92 -1.77
C MET A 102 9.90 0.14 -2.66
N GLY A 103 11.05 -0.29 -2.10
CA GLY A 103 12.11 -0.98 -2.84
C GLY A 103 12.95 -0.03 -3.71
N THR A 104 14.21 -0.39 -3.94
CA THR A 104 15.20 0.49 -4.60
C THR A 104 14.78 0.91 -6.00
N ASP A 105 14.41 -0.05 -6.87
CA ASP A 105 14.08 0.23 -8.26
C ASP A 105 12.89 1.19 -8.41
N THR A 106 11.87 1.00 -7.58
CA THR A 106 10.68 1.87 -7.60
C THR A 106 10.97 3.23 -6.98
N ALA A 107 11.74 3.29 -5.88
CA ALA A 107 12.16 4.54 -5.24
C ALA A 107 12.94 5.42 -6.21
N LEU A 108 13.99 4.88 -6.86
CA LEU A 108 14.77 5.56 -7.90
C LEU A 108 13.88 6.13 -9.01
N ARG A 109 12.92 5.37 -9.49
CA ARG A 109 12.03 5.83 -10.56
C ARG A 109 11.08 6.92 -10.10
N VAL A 110 10.54 6.81 -8.91
CA VAL A 110 9.66 7.82 -8.30
C VAL A 110 10.42 9.12 -8.10
N THR A 111 11.64 9.08 -7.54
CA THR A 111 12.47 10.28 -7.31
C THR A 111 12.87 10.94 -8.62
N ALA A 112 13.29 10.17 -9.62
CA ALA A 112 13.62 10.68 -10.94
C ALA A 112 12.42 11.40 -11.60
N ASN A 113 11.22 10.83 -11.51
CA ASN A 113 10.00 11.43 -12.07
C ASN A 113 9.57 12.69 -11.30
N ILE A 114 9.78 12.73 -9.98
CA ILE A 114 9.55 13.95 -9.18
C ILE A 114 10.54 15.04 -9.57
N ALA A 115 11.79 14.69 -9.84
CA ALA A 115 12.84 15.63 -10.23
C ALA A 115 12.62 16.23 -11.63
N GLU A 116 11.94 15.52 -12.53
CA GLU A 116 11.74 15.96 -13.90
C GLU A 116 11.05 17.32 -13.96
N GLY A 117 11.75 18.31 -14.54
CA GLY A 117 11.29 19.69 -14.68
C GLY A 117 11.21 20.51 -13.38
N ARG A 118 11.70 19.96 -12.24
CA ARG A 118 11.73 20.63 -10.93
C ARG A 118 13.13 20.85 -10.35
N MET A 119 14.17 20.26 -10.94
CA MET A 119 15.58 20.45 -10.49
C MET A 119 15.92 21.92 -10.35
N GLY A 120 16.60 22.29 -9.25
CA GLY A 120 16.99 23.64 -8.91
C GLY A 120 15.86 24.56 -8.43
N ARG A 121 14.62 24.06 -8.34
CA ARG A 121 13.50 24.82 -7.78
C ARG A 121 13.39 24.62 -6.26
N ARG A 122 12.96 25.65 -5.55
CA ARG A 122 12.67 25.52 -4.12
C ARG A 122 11.27 24.96 -3.93
N ILE A 123 11.20 23.79 -3.29
CA ILE A 123 9.96 23.04 -3.02
C ILE A 123 9.68 23.01 -1.51
N GLY A 124 8.41 23.12 -1.11
CA GLY A 124 7.95 22.94 0.26
C GLY A 124 7.44 21.53 0.51
N ALA A 125 7.22 21.18 1.80
CA ALA A 125 6.76 19.84 2.19
C ALA A 125 5.40 19.48 1.58
N THR A 126 4.47 20.41 1.55
CA THR A 126 3.14 20.20 0.94
C THR A 126 3.23 19.94 -0.57
N GLU A 127 4.09 20.68 -1.28
CA GLU A 127 4.32 20.51 -2.71
C GLU A 127 4.99 19.17 -3.01
N LEU A 128 5.96 18.75 -2.18
CA LEU A 128 6.63 17.46 -2.31
C LEU A 128 5.67 16.30 -2.03
N LYS A 129 4.82 16.40 -0.98
CA LYS A 129 3.77 15.42 -0.69
C LYS A 129 2.81 15.27 -1.86
N GLN A 130 2.38 16.39 -2.47
CA GLN A 130 1.50 16.34 -3.64
C GLN A 130 2.19 15.69 -4.84
N ALA A 131 3.45 16.05 -5.14
CA ALA A 131 4.20 15.44 -6.23
C ALA A 131 4.37 13.93 -6.04
N LEU A 132 4.64 13.47 -4.81
CA LEU A 132 4.71 12.04 -4.49
C LEU A 132 3.35 11.36 -4.63
N ALA A 133 2.26 11.99 -4.16
CA ALA A 133 0.91 11.45 -4.31
C ALA A 133 0.52 11.31 -5.79
N ASP A 134 0.83 12.29 -6.61
CA ASP A 134 0.55 12.27 -8.04
C ASP A 134 1.31 11.15 -8.74
N GLU A 135 2.60 10.95 -8.40
CA GLU A 135 3.42 9.91 -8.98
C GLU A 135 2.97 8.51 -8.54
N VAL A 136 2.66 8.31 -7.26
CA VAL A 136 2.08 7.07 -6.76
C VAL A 136 0.73 6.79 -7.44
N THR A 137 -0.12 7.81 -7.59
CA THR A 137 -1.40 7.66 -8.31
C THR A 137 -1.17 7.21 -9.75
N ARG A 138 -0.20 7.79 -10.44
CA ARG A 138 0.17 7.44 -11.81
C ARG A 138 0.58 5.97 -11.95
N ILE A 139 1.39 5.46 -10.99
CA ILE A 139 1.83 4.06 -10.95
C ILE A 139 0.66 3.13 -10.66
N MET A 140 -0.22 3.52 -9.73
CA MET A 140 -1.28 2.65 -9.21
C MET A 140 -2.54 2.62 -10.08
N THR A 141 -2.84 3.67 -10.86
CA THR A 141 -4.06 3.78 -11.68
C THR A 141 -4.24 2.60 -12.65
N PRO A 142 -3.23 2.13 -13.38
CA PRO A 142 -3.39 1.01 -14.31
C PRO A 142 -3.80 -0.31 -13.65
N VAL A 143 -3.43 -0.49 -12.37
CA VAL A 143 -3.67 -1.71 -11.59
C VAL A 143 -4.88 -1.62 -10.66
N ALA A 144 -5.44 -0.43 -10.43
CA ALA A 144 -6.65 -0.23 -9.64
C ALA A 144 -7.89 -0.71 -10.42
N ARG A 145 -8.17 -2.00 -10.34
CA ARG A 145 -9.25 -2.64 -11.09
C ARG A 145 -10.05 -3.56 -10.17
N PRO A 146 -11.37 -3.38 -10.06
CA PRO A 146 -12.22 -4.28 -9.29
C PRO A 146 -12.16 -5.71 -9.84
N LEU A 147 -12.51 -6.69 -9.02
CA LEU A 147 -12.61 -8.08 -9.48
C LEU A 147 -13.65 -8.17 -10.59
N PRO A 148 -13.27 -8.61 -11.81
CA PRO A 148 -14.20 -8.68 -12.92
C PRO A 148 -15.25 -9.75 -12.68
N LEU A 149 -16.51 -9.46 -13.00
CA LEU A 149 -17.60 -10.43 -13.03
C LEU A 149 -17.90 -10.80 -14.48
N TYR A 150 -17.84 -12.08 -14.77
CA TYR A 150 -18.13 -12.63 -16.09
C TYR A 150 -19.57 -13.13 -16.17
N PRO A 151 -20.19 -13.18 -17.36
CA PRO A 151 -21.55 -13.70 -17.54
C PRO A 151 -21.64 -15.23 -17.30
N LYS A 152 -20.49 -15.90 -17.14
CA LYS A 152 -20.39 -17.35 -16.92
C LYS A 152 -20.80 -17.74 -15.51
N LYS A 153 -21.48 -18.89 -15.37
CA LYS A 153 -21.99 -19.42 -14.10
C LYS A 153 -21.63 -20.91 -13.94
N PRO A 154 -20.96 -21.28 -12.85
CA PRO A 154 -20.34 -20.39 -11.89
C PRO A 154 -19.05 -19.77 -12.43
N GLN A 155 -18.78 -18.50 -12.09
CA GLN A 155 -17.43 -17.97 -12.18
C GLN A 155 -16.59 -18.58 -11.05
N VAL A 156 -15.50 -19.23 -11.39
CA VAL A 156 -14.62 -19.91 -10.42
C VAL A 156 -13.48 -18.99 -10.03
N VAL A 157 -13.38 -18.68 -8.74
CA VAL A 157 -12.33 -17.85 -8.14
C VAL A 157 -11.49 -18.72 -7.21
N LEU A 158 -10.23 -18.97 -7.60
CA LEU A 158 -9.26 -19.68 -6.78
C LEU A 158 -8.51 -18.67 -5.91
N VAL A 159 -8.48 -18.88 -4.59
CA VAL A 159 -7.83 -17.97 -3.65
C VAL A 159 -6.57 -18.61 -3.09
N VAL A 160 -5.42 -18.02 -3.39
CA VAL A 160 -4.09 -18.52 -3.05
C VAL A 160 -3.31 -17.53 -2.18
N GLY A 161 -2.23 -17.97 -1.54
CA GLY A 161 -1.37 -17.14 -0.69
C GLY A 161 -0.83 -17.92 0.50
N VAL A 162 0.11 -17.35 1.22
CA VAL A 162 0.74 -17.99 2.38
C VAL A 162 -0.22 -18.13 3.57
N ASN A 163 0.11 -19.01 4.51
CA ASN A 163 -0.63 -19.11 5.76
C ASN A 163 -0.57 -17.79 6.54
N GLY A 164 -1.72 -17.36 7.07
CA GLY A 164 -1.81 -16.11 7.81
C GLY A 164 -1.96 -14.85 6.94
N SER A 165 -1.91 -14.95 5.61
CA SER A 165 -2.10 -13.78 4.73
C SER A 165 -3.54 -13.25 4.71
N GLY A 166 -4.50 -13.92 5.33
CA GLY A 166 -5.90 -13.47 5.38
C GLY A 166 -6.81 -14.06 4.30
N LYS A 167 -6.42 -15.16 3.60
CA LYS A 167 -7.24 -15.82 2.57
C LYS A 167 -8.66 -16.10 3.01
N THR A 168 -8.81 -16.87 4.09
CA THR A 168 -10.10 -17.29 4.64
C THR A 168 -11.00 -16.09 5.01
N THR A 169 -10.40 -15.06 5.62
CA THR A 169 -11.10 -13.81 5.95
C THR A 169 -11.50 -13.04 4.69
N THR A 170 -10.63 -12.97 3.69
CA THR A 170 -10.90 -12.30 2.41
C THR A 170 -12.05 -12.97 1.67
N ILE A 171 -12.05 -14.32 1.60
CA ILE A 171 -13.16 -15.08 1.01
C ILE A 171 -14.48 -14.75 1.71
N GLY A 172 -14.50 -14.76 3.05
CA GLY A 172 -15.71 -14.45 3.83
C GLY A 172 -16.24 -13.04 3.56
N LYS A 173 -15.36 -12.04 3.50
CA LYS A 173 -15.71 -10.64 3.21
C LYS A 173 -16.22 -10.47 1.77
N LEU A 174 -15.50 -10.99 0.78
CA LEU A 174 -15.93 -10.94 -0.63
C LEU A 174 -17.26 -11.67 -0.84
N ALA A 175 -17.44 -12.86 -0.24
CA ALA A 175 -18.69 -13.59 -0.33
C ALA A 175 -19.87 -12.80 0.25
N SER A 176 -19.66 -12.10 1.37
CA SER A 176 -20.66 -11.21 1.96
C SER A 176 -21.02 -10.05 1.03
N GLN A 177 -20.02 -9.39 0.44
CA GLN A 177 -20.23 -8.28 -0.50
C GLN A 177 -20.96 -8.74 -1.78
N PHE A 178 -20.57 -9.87 -2.37
CA PHE A 178 -21.26 -10.41 -3.54
C PHE A 178 -22.69 -10.83 -3.22
N ARG A 179 -22.91 -11.43 -2.03
CA ARG A 179 -24.25 -11.76 -1.58
C ARG A 179 -25.12 -10.52 -1.42
N ALA A 180 -24.58 -9.46 -0.81
CA ALA A 180 -25.27 -8.17 -0.66
C ALA A 180 -25.60 -7.54 -2.02
N ALA A 181 -24.75 -7.77 -3.03
CA ALA A 181 -24.99 -7.37 -4.43
C ALA A 181 -25.93 -8.32 -5.18
N GLY A 182 -26.65 -9.23 -4.49
CA GLY A 182 -27.65 -10.13 -5.07
C GLY A 182 -27.06 -11.33 -5.82
N LYS A 183 -25.77 -11.63 -5.66
CA LYS A 183 -25.12 -12.79 -6.29
C LYS A 183 -25.30 -14.05 -5.46
N LYS A 184 -25.50 -15.18 -6.13
CA LYS A 184 -25.48 -16.50 -5.50
C LYS A 184 -24.04 -17.02 -5.45
N VAL A 185 -23.53 -17.19 -4.22
CA VAL A 185 -22.14 -17.59 -3.97
C VAL A 185 -22.09 -18.93 -3.30
N VAL A 186 -21.14 -19.78 -3.68
CA VAL A 186 -20.76 -21.03 -3.01
C VAL A 186 -19.28 -20.94 -2.62
N ILE A 187 -18.93 -21.44 -1.44
CA ILE A 187 -17.54 -21.49 -0.96
C ILE A 187 -17.11 -22.95 -0.81
N ALA A 188 -15.87 -23.27 -1.20
CA ALA A 188 -15.22 -24.55 -0.93
C ALA A 188 -14.03 -24.34 0.02
N ALA A 189 -14.03 -25.02 1.18
CA ALA A 189 -12.99 -24.94 2.20
C ALA A 189 -11.84 -25.91 1.87
N GLY A 190 -11.00 -25.55 0.89
CA GLY A 190 -9.96 -26.43 0.35
C GLY A 190 -8.69 -26.55 1.22
N ASP A 191 -8.50 -25.74 2.28
CA ASP A 191 -7.44 -25.97 3.29
C ASP A 191 -7.84 -27.10 4.25
N THR A 192 -8.00 -28.31 3.72
CA THR A 192 -8.56 -29.48 4.42
C THR A 192 -7.69 -29.98 5.58
N PHE A 193 -6.43 -29.59 5.64
CA PHE A 193 -5.48 -29.99 6.67
C PHE A 193 -5.49 -29.09 7.91
N ARG A 194 -6.24 -27.96 7.86
CA ARG A 194 -6.34 -27.02 8.97
C ARG A 194 -7.78 -26.89 9.44
N ALA A 195 -8.14 -27.73 10.42
CA ALA A 195 -9.50 -27.76 10.99
C ALA A 195 -9.99 -26.37 11.39
N ALA A 196 -9.15 -25.58 12.08
CA ALA A 196 -9.48 -24.22 12.47
C ALA A 196 -9.74 -23.26 11.29
N ALA A 197 -9.10 -23.47 10.13
CA ALA A 197 -9.37 -22.66 8.93
C ALA A 197 -10.73 -23.02 8.32
N VAL A 198 -11.06 -24.31 8.29
CA VAL A 198 -12.37 -24.81 7.84
C VAL A 198 -13.49 -24.27 8.75
N GLU A 199 -13.33 -24.38 10.06
CA GLU A 199 -14.30 -23.86 11.04
C GLU A 199 -14.47 -22.35 10.90
N GLN A 200 -13.37 -21.60 10.75
CA GLN A 200 -13.41 -20.16 10.53
C GLN A 200 -14.20 -19.82 9.25
N LEU A 201 -13.98 -20.55 8.17
CA LEU A 201 -14.69 -20.31 6.92
C LEU A 201 -16.19 -20.63 7.02
N GLN A 202 -16.55 -21.66 7.77
CA GLN A 202 -17.95 -21.97 8.09
C GLN A 202 -18.63 -20.84 8.87
N VAL A 203 -17.94 -20.26 9.87
CA VAL A 203 -18.44 -19.08 10.61
C VAL A 203 -18.64 -17.89 9.67
N TRP A 204 -17.69 -17.63 8.77
CA TRP A 204 -17.84 -16.58 7.75
C TRP A 204 -19.02 -16.85 6.82
N GLY A 205 -19.17 -18.10 6.34
CA GLY A 205 -20.30 -18.49 5.50
C GLY A 205 -21.65 -18.30 6.20
N GLN A 206 -21.76 -18.68 7.47
CA GLN A 206 -22.96 -18.45 8.27
C GLN A 206 -23.30 -16.96 8.41
N ARG A 207 -22.30 -16.13 8.73
CA ARG A 207 -22.48 -14.66 8.83
C ARG A 207 -22.90 -14.02 7.52
N ALA A 208 -22.32 -14.48 6.42
CA ALA A 208 -22.64 -13.99 5.07
C ALA A 208 -23.92 -14.61 4.49
N GLY A 209 -24.49 -15.66 5.11
CA GLY A 209 -25.59 -16.44 4.58
C GLY A 209 -25.23 -17.18 3.28
N VAL A 210 -23.98 -17.64 3.17
CA VAL A 210 -23.41 -18.31 1.99
C VAL A 210 -23.08 -19.78 2.37
N PRO A 211 -23.47 -20.79 1.55
CA PRO A 211 -23.12 -22.17 1.81
C PRO A 211 -21.62 -22.42 1.68
N VAL A 212 -21.05 -23.14 2.65
CA VAL A 212 -19.65 -23.58 2.66
C VAL A 212 -19.60 -25.09 2.51
N MET A 213 -18.95 -25.56 1.47
CA MET A 213 -18.65 -26.96 1.28
C MET A 213 -17.38 -27.32 2.03
N VAL A 214 -17.47 -28.40 2.79
CA VAL A 214 -16.36 -28.96 3.59
C VAL A 214 -16.19 -30.43 3.27
N ALA A 215 -14.97 -30.92 3.43
CA ALA A 215 -14.65 -32.34 3.36
C ALA A 215 -14.07 -32.82 4.71
N ALA A 216 -13.92 -34.13 4.90
CA ALA A 216 -13.26 -34.66 6.08
C ALA A 216 -11.82 -34.13 6.19
N HIS A 217 -11.32 -34.02 7.42
CA HIS A 217 -9.95 -33.57 7.67
C HIS A 217 -8.92 -34.41 6.88
N GLY A 218 -8.01 -33.75 6.17
CA GLY A 218 -6.99 -34.40 5.35
C GLY A 218 -7.50 -34.99 4.02
N SER A 219 -8.75 -34.76 3.65
CA SER A 219 -9.26 -35.14 2.33
C SER A 219 -8.56 -34.38 1.21
N ASP A 220 -8.59 -34.95 0.00
CA ASP A 220 -8.02 -34.33 -1.19
C ASP A 220 -8.74 -33.01 -1.57
N PRO A 221 -8.06 -31.87 -1.54
CA PRO A 221 -8.67 -30.58 -1.89
C PRO A 221 -9.20 -30.53 -3.33
N ALA A 222 -8.59 -31.27 -4.25
CA ALA A 222 -9.03 -31.31 -5.64
C ALA A 222 -10.38 -32.04 -5.80
N SER A 223 -10.63 -33.08 -5.00
CA SER A 223 -11.94 -33.74 -4.97
C SER A 223 -13.02 -32.79 -4.44
N LEU A 224 -12.74 -32.08 -3.36
CA LEU A 224 -13.68 -31.08 -2.82
C LEU A 224 -13.97 -29.98 -3.86
N ALA A 225 -12.95 -29.49 -4.57
CA ALA A 225 -13.12 -28.48 -5.62
C ALA A 225 -14.02 -28.99 -6.76
N PHE A 226 -13.87 -30.25 -7.16
CA PHE A 226 -14.73 -30.88 -8.17
C PHE A 226 -16.20 -30.99 -7.72
N ASP A 227 -16.42 -31.43 -6.50
CA ASP A 227 -17.76 -31.55 -5.91
C ASP A 227 -18.42 -30.17 -5.76
N ALA A 228 -17.61 -29.16 -5.38
CA ALA A 228 -18.07 -27.79 -5.26
C ALA A 228 -18.47 -27.18 -6.62
N MET A 229 -17.72 -27.46 -7.67
CA MET A 229 -18.12 -27.07 -9.02
C MET A 229 -19.44 -27.73 -9.44
N THR A 230 -19.60 -29.03 -9.21
CA THR A 230 -20.80 -29.78 -9.52
C THR A 230 -22.01 -29.19 -8.80
N ARG A 231 -21.86 -28.89 -7.54
CA ARG A 231 -22.91 -28.27 -6.73
C ARG A 231 -23.24 -26.85 -7.19
N ALA A 232 -22.22 -26.03 -7.42
CA ALA A 232 -22.39 -24.64 -7.87
C ALA A 232 -23.13 -24.56 -9.21
N GLU A 233 -22.82 -25.46 -10.15
CA GLU A 233 -23.52 -25.60 -11.43
C GLU A 233 -25.00 -26.01 -11.22
N ALA A 234 -25.24 -27.07 -10.44
CA ALA A 234 -26.60 -27.57 -10.18
C ALA A 234 -27.49 -26.53 -9.46
N GLU A 235 -26.91 -25.72 -8.60
CA GLU A 235 -27.61 -24.66 -7.90
C GLU A 235 -27.72 -23.35 -8.70
N GLY A 236 -27.07 -23.24 -9.86
CA GLY A 236 -27.04 -22.02 -10.67
C GLY A 236 -26.33 -20.87 -9.94
N ALA A 237 -25.26 -21.17 -9.21
CA ALA A 237 -24.46 -20.16 -8.50
C ALA A 237 -23.79 -19.20 -9.50
N ASP A 238 -23.73 -17.92 -9.13
CA ASP A 238 -22.97 -16.92 -9.93
C ASP A 238 -21.45 -17.07 -9.71
N LEU A 239 -21.03 -17.35 -8.45
CA LEU A 239 -19.63 -17.52 -8.08
C LEU A 239 -19.37 -18.76 -7.26
N LEU A 240 -18.24 -19.40 -7.52
CA LEU A 240 -17.63 -20.40 -6.66
C LEU A 240 -16.27 -19.88 -6.19
N MET A 241 -16.08 -19.72 -4.88
CA MET A 241 -14.80 -19.31 -4.28
C MET A 241 -14.14 -20.51 -3.62
N ILE A 242 -12.91 -20.82 -4.01
CA ILE A 242 -12.15 -21.99 -3.51
C ILE A 242 -10.99 -21.49 -2.65
N ASP A 243 -11.04 -21.76 -1.34
CA ASP A 243 -9.91 -21.58 -0.42
C ASP A 243 -8.84 -22.64 -0.68
N THR A 244 -7.56 -22.32 -0.46
CA THR A 244 -6.46 -23.26 -0.62
C THR A 244 -5.52 -23.23 0.57
N ALA A 245 -4.77 -24.31 0.77
CA ALA A 245 -3.65 -24.30 1.70
C ALA A 245 -2.62 -23.21 1.32
N GLY A 246 -1.81 -22.82 2.31
CA GLY A 246 -0.80 -21.76 2.11
C GLY A 246 0.56 -22.13 2.69
N ARG A 247 0.95 -23.40 2.62
CA ARG A 247 2.18 -23.94 3.23
C ARG A 247 3.41 -23.68 2.34
N LEU A 248 3.81 -22.40 2.19
CA LEU A 248 4.90 -22.01 1.30
C LEU A 248 6.27 -22.59 1.72
N GLN A 249 6.45 -22.96 2.99
CA GLN A 249 7.64 -23.64 3.48
C GLN A 249 7.85 -25.00 2.81
N ASN A 250 6.78 -25.67 2.35
CA ASN A 250 6.83 -26.86 1.52
C ASN A 250 6.33 -26.54 0.11
N ARG A 251 7.16 -25.86 -0.67
CA ARG A 251 6.80 -25.36 -2.01
C ARG A 251 6.36 -26.47 -2.95
N ALA A 252 7.07 -27.61 -2.94
CA ALA A 252 6.81 -28.69 -3.90
C ALA A 252 5.40 -29.25 -3.71
N ASP A 253 5.01 -29.55 -2.47
CA ASP A 253 3.70 -30.12 -2.15
C ASP A 253 2.58 -29.09 -2.46
N LEU A 254 2.79 -27.82 -2.11
CA LEU A 254 1.82 -26.75 -2.42
C LEU A 254 1.63 -26.59 -3.94
N MET A 255 2.73 -26.67 -4.70
CA MET A 255 2.69 -26.60 -6.16
C MET A 255 1.89 -27.74 -6.75
N GLU A 256 2.16 -28.98 -6.28
CA GLU A 256 1.47 -30.18 -6.74
C GLU A 256 -0.02 -30.12 -6.40
N GLU A 257 -0.36 -29.70 -5.19
CA GLU A 257 -1.74 -29.54 -4.73
C GLU A 257 -2.50 -28.51 -5.61
N LEU A 258 -1.95 -27.30 -5.80
CA LEU A 258 -2.56 -26.26 -6.63
C LEU A 258 -2.70 -26.71 -8.09
N ALA A 259 -1.66 -27.33 -8.67
CA ALA A 259 -1.72 -27.87 -10.02
C ALA A 259 -2.79 -28.96 -10.15
N LYS A 260 -2.95 -29.80 -9.13
CA LYS A 260 -3.98 -30.83 -9.08
C LYS A 260 -5.38 -30.22 -9.02
N ILE A 261 -5.61 -29.22 -8.18
CA ILE A 261 -6.88 -28.49 -8.10
C ILE A 261 -7.23 -27.90 -9.47
N VAL A 262 -6.32 -27.12 -10.06
CA VAL A 262 -6.53 -26.51 -11.39
C VAL A 262 -6.83 -27.57 -12.46
N ARG A 263 -6.05 -28.65 -12.50
CA ARG A 263 -6.29 -29.73 -13.45
C ARG A 263 -7.67 -30.39 -13.30
N VAL A 264 -8.13 -30.54 -12.06
CA VAL A 264 -9.41 -31.17 -11.77
C VAL A 264 -10.60 -30.27 -12.11
N ILE A 265 -10.53 -28.98 -11.75
CA ILE A 265 -11.59 -28.03 -12.13
C ILE A 265 -11.67 -27.82 -13.64
N ARG A 266 -10.54 -27.85 -14.37
CA ARG A 266 -10.48 -27.76 -15.84
C ARG A 266 -11.11 -28.96 -16.55
N LYS A 267 -11.29 -30.10 -15.90
CA LYS A 267 -12.08 -31.23 -16.45
C LYS A 267 -13.56 -30.88 -16.57
N LYS A 268 -14.07 -30.03 -15.70
CA LYS A 268 -15.44 -29.52 -15.71
C LYS A 268 -15.58 -28.32 -16.64
N ASP A 269 -14.70 -27.36 -16.47
CA ASP A 269 -14.64 -26.12 -17.25
C ASP A 269 -13.20 -25.83 -17.68
N PRO A 270 -12.84 -26.05 -18.95
CA PRO A 270 -11.49 -25.82 -19.46
C PRO A 270 -10.98 -24.37 -19.28
N THR A 271 -11.87 -23.41 -19.07
CA THR A 271 -11.53 -21.99 -18.84
C THR A 271 -11.32 -21.63 -17.37
N ALA A 272 -11.64 -22.55 -16.43
CA ALA A 272 -11.47 -22.34 -15.02
C ALA A 272 -10.01 -22.62 -14.54
N PRO A 273 -9.54 -21.97 -13.45
CA PRO A 273 -10.19 -20.89 -12.73
C PRO A 273 -10.28 -19.62 -13.58
N HIS A 274 -11.39 -18.87 -13.48
CA HIS A 274 -11.57 -17.63 -14.22
C HIS A 274 -10.76 -16.47 -13.60
N ASN A 275 -10.52 -16.57 -12.29
CA ASN A 275 -9.62 -15.70 -11.54
C ASN A 275 -8.83 -16.51 -10.53
N THR A 276 -7.55 -16.20 -10.40
CA THR A 276 -6.71 -16.66 -9.30
C THR A 276 -6.30 -15.43 -8.49
N LEU A 277 -6.85 -15.28 -7.29
CA LEU A 277 -6.57 -14.17 -6.39
C LEU A 277 -5.42 -14.54 -5.46
N LEU A 278 -4.33 -13.78 -5.51
CA LEU A 278 -3.26 -13.90 -4.53
C LEU A 278 -3.51 -12.92 -3.38
N VAL A 279 -3.70 -13.47 -2.18
CA VAL A 279 -3.87 -12.69 -0.95
C VAL A 279 -2.53 -12.51 -0.26
N LEU A 280 -2.10 -11.26 -0.13
CA LEU A 280 -0.83 -10.84 0.45
C LEU A 280 -1.06 -10.09 1.77
N ASP A 281 -0.12 -10.25 2.69
CA ASP A 281 -0.06 -9.53 3.97
C ASP A 281 0.92 -8.37 3.85
N ALA A 282 0.45 -7.13 4.00
CA ALA A 282 1.26 -5.93 3.89
C ALA A 282 2.39 -5.86 4.93
N THR A 283 2.23 -6.54 6.08
CA THR A 283 3.25 -6.55 7.14
C THR A 283 4.52 -7.31 6.73
N THR A 284 4.45 -8.12 5.68
CA THR A 284 5.61 -8.88 5.16
C THR A 284 6.60 -8.03 4.37
N GLY A 285 6.23 -6.79 4.01
CA GLY A 285 7.09 -5.85 3.29
C GLY A 285 7.61 -6.44 1.98
N GLN A 286 8.89 -6.24 1.66
CA GLN A 286 9.53 -6.69 0.41
C GLN A 286 9.41 -8.21 0.16
N ASN A 287 9.19 -9.04 1.18
CA ASN A 287 8.93 -10.47 0.99
C ASN A 287 7.66 -10.74 0.17
N ALA A 288 6.72 -9.80 0.10
CA ALA A 288 5.53 -9.94 -0.74
C ALA A 288 5.88 -10.06 -2.23
N LEU A 289 6.95 -9.39 -2.71
CA LEU A 289 7.38 -9.49 -4.11
C LEU A 289 7.79 -10.92 -4.47
N SER A 290 8.56 -11.58 -3.61
CA SER A 290 8.97 -12.96 -3.83
C SER A 290 7.80 -13.95 -3.77
N GLN A 291 6.76 -13.64 -2.98
CA GLN A 291 5.52 -14.41 -2.99
C GLN A 291 4.80 -14.26 -4.33
N VAL A 292 4.65 -13.04 -4.86
CA VAL A 292 4.04 -12.82 -6.19
C VAL A 292 4.80 -13.60 -7.26
N GLU A 293 6.13 -13.50 -7.31
CA GLU A 293 6.95 -14.24 -8.28
C GLU A 293 6.71 -15.76 -8.20
N THR A 294 6.62 -16.28 -6.98
CA THR A 294 6.40 -17.70 -6.74
C THR A 294 4.99 -18.10 -7.18
N PHE A 295 3.94 -17.45 -6.67
CA PHE A 295 2.56 -17.85 -6.96
C PHE A 295 2.17 -17.59 -8.41
N ARG A 296 2.72 -16.56 -9.07
CA ARG A 296 2.49 -16.30 -10.49
C ARG A 296 2.95 -17.44 -11.37
N LYS A 297 4.06 -18.11 -11.01
CA LYS A 297 4.57 -19.28 -11.72
C LYS A 297 3.73 -20.54 -11.47
N LEU A 298 3.04 -20.60 -10.32
CA LEU A 298 2.36 -21.80 -9.84
C LEU A 298 0.89 -21.86 -10.24
N ALA A 299 0.19 -20.74 -10.17
CA ALA A 299 -1.27 -20.71 -10.19
C ALA A 299 -1.86 -19.66 -11.15
N ASP A 300 -1.04 -19.12 -12.05
CA ASP A 300 -1.48 -18.14 -13.04
C ASP A 300 -2.29 -16.98 -12.39
N VAL A 301 -1.65 -16.29 -11.44
CA VAL A 301 -2.28 -15.22 -10.65
C VAL A 301 -2.81 -14.13 -11.56
N SER A 302 -4.10 -13.86 -11.47
CA SER A 302 -4.80 -12.84 -12.28
C SER A 302 -5.00 -11.52 -11.56
N GLY A 303 -4.83 -11.48 -10.24
CA GLY A 303 -4.97 -10.26 -9.45
C GLY A 303 -4.62 -10.45 -7.97
N LEU A 304 -4.48 -9.34 -7.28
CA LEU A 304 -4.00 -9.24 -5.91
C LEU A 304 -5.10 -8.73 -4.98
N VAL A 305 -5.05 -9.20 -3.74
CA VAL A 305 -5.73 -8.58 -2.59
C VAL A 305 -4.69 -8.34 -1.51
N MET A 306 -4.53 -7.10 -1.08
CA MET A 306 -3.63 -6.75 0.01
C MET A 306 -4.38 -6.62 1.32
N THR A 307 -3.93 -7.30 2.36
CA THR A 307 -4.53 -7.29 3.70
C THR A 307 -3.63 -6.64 4.73
N LYS A 308 -4.16 -6.33 5.91
CA LYS A 308 -3.44 -5.83 7.08
C LYS A 308 -2.66 -4.52 6.86
N LEU A 309 -3.16 -3.67 5.99
CA LEU A 309 -2.56 -2.35 5.76
C LEU A 309 -2.60 -1.46 7.02
N ASP A 310 -3.57 -1.67 7.91
CA ASP A 310 -3.69 -1.01 9.22
C ASP A 310 -2.58 -1.37 10.22
N GLY A 311 -1.96 -2.50 10.04
CA GLY A 311 -0.92 -3.04 10.94
C GLY A 311 0.50 -2.58 10.65
N THR A 312 0.75 -1.89 9.54
CA THR A 312 2.10 -1.68 9.03
C THR A 312 2.43 -0.23 8.68
N ALA A 313 3.72 0.14 8.84
CA ALA A 313 4.31 1.35 8.28
C ALA A 313 4.92 1.13 6.87
N ARG A 314 4.62 0.00 6.22
CA ARG A 314 5.24 -0.49 4.98
C ARG A 314 4.30 -0.37 3.77
N GLY A 315 3.49 0.67 3.72
CA GLY A 315 2.54 0.90 2.63
C GLY A 315 3.18 1.01 1.24
N GLY A 316 4.45 1.39 1.17
CA GLY A 316 5.21 1.48 -0.08
C GLY A 316 5.35 0.15 -0.83
N VAL A 317 5.25 -1.00 -0.14
CA VAL A 317 5.31 -2.32 -0.80
C VAL A 317 4.21 -2.51 -1.85
N LEU A 318 3.03 -1.90 -1.65
CA LEU A 318 1.95 -1.98 -2.63
C LEU A 318 2.29 -1.24 -3.92
N VAL A 319 3.01 -0.11 -3.80
CA VAL A 319 3.52 0.65 -4.96
C VAL A 319 4.57 -0.19 -5.71
N ALA A 320 5.51 -0.81 -4.98
CA ALA A 320 6.52 -1.69 -5.56
C ALA A 320 5.90 -2.89 -6.32
N LEU A 321 4.84 -3.49 -5.76
CA LEU A 321 4.12 -4.60 -6.39
C LEU A 321 3.43 -4.15 -7.69
N ALA A 322 2.76 -3.01 -7.66
CA ALA A 322 2.10 -2.44 -8.84
C ALA A 322 3.09 -2.16 -9.96
N ASP A 323 4.17 -1.50 -9.61
CA ASP A 323 5.21 -1.06 -10.52
C ASP A 323 5.97 -2.24 -11.16
N LYS A 324 6.33 -3.25 -10.35
CA LYS A 324 7.11 -4.41 -10.83
C LYS A 324 6.28 -5.41 -11.62
N PHE A 325 5.04 -5.68 -11.21
CA PHE A 325 4.26 -6.79 -11.76
C PHE A 325 3.10 -6.35 -12.64
N GLY A 326 2.58 -5.15 -12.50
CA GLY A 326 1.43 -4.66 -13.25
C GLY A 326 0.15 -5.48 -13.06
N LEU A 327 0.07 -6.29 -11.99
CA LEU A 327 -1.09 -7.11 -11.70
C LEU A 327 -2.23 -6.26 -11.12
N PRO A 328 -3.49 -6.50 -11.53
CA PRO A 328 -4.63 -5.84 -10.92
C PRO A 328 -4.67 -6.00 -9.40
N ILE A 329 -4.91 -4.91 -8.68
CA ILE A 329 -5.20 -4.91 -7.25
C ILE A 329 -6.70 -4.74 -7.11
N HIS A 330 -7.39 -5.81 -6.72
CA HIS A 330 -8.85 -5.83 -6.71
C HIS A 330 -9.45 -5.26 -5.43
N ALA A 331 -8.77 -5.45 -4.30
CA ALA A 331 -9.23 -4.97 -3.01
C ALA A 331 -8.09 -4.80 -2.01
N ILE A 332 -8.31 -3.94 -1.02
CA ILE A 332 -7.42 -3.73 0.12
C ILE A 332 -8.18 -3.94 1.43
N GLY A 333 -7.52 -4.59 2.39
CA GLY A 333 -8.03 -4.85 3.73
C GLY A 333 -7.33 -3.99 4.77
N VAL A 334 -8.12 -3.29 5.56
CA VAL A 334 -7.66 -2.33 6.59
C VAL A 334 -8.15 -2.67 7.99
N GLY A 335 -8.49 -3.93 8.24
CA GLY A 335 -8.97 -4.42 9.53
C GLY A 335 -9.73 -5.74 9.43
N GLU A 336 -10.39 -6.14 10.52
CA GLU A 336 -11.00 -7.47 10.66
C GLU A 336 -12.52 -7.50 10.37
N GLN A 337 -13.20 -6.36 10.38
CA GLN A 337 -14.65 -6.31 10.16
C GLN A 337 -15.00 -6.59 8.68
N ILE A 338 -16.25 -6.96 8.41
CA ILE A 338 -16.74 -7.24 7.05
C ILE A 338 -16.48 -6.04 6.14
N ASP A 339 -16.74 -4.83 6.62
CA ASP A 339 -16.62 -3.57 5.90
C ASP A 339 -15.16 -3.04 5.83
N ASP A 340 -14.18 -3.81 6.33
CA ASP A 340 -12.77 -3.43 6.30
C ASP A 340 -12.03 -4.04 5.09
N LEU A 341 -12.75 -4.46 4.05
CA LEU A 341 -12.25 -4.83 2.73
C LEU A 341 -13.04 -4.07 1.69
N ASP A 342 -12.36 -3.30 0.84
CA ASP A 342 -13.04 -2.56 -0.23
C ASP A 342 -12.22 -2.58 -1.52
N ALA A 343 -12.85 -2.15 -2.61
CA ALA A 343 -12.19 -1.97 -3.90
C ALA A 343 -11.02 -0.98 -3.76
N PHE A 344 -9.95 -1.25 -4.49
CA PHE A 344 -8.76 -0.41 -4.45
C PHE A 344 -8.95 0.86 -5.29
N ASP A 345 -8.75 2.04 -4.68
CA ASP A 345 -8.66 3.33 -5.36
C ASP A 345 -7.25 3.90 -5.26
N ALA A 346 -6.65 4.18 -6.43
CA ALA A 346 -5.26 4.62 -6.53
C ALA A 346 -5.02 6.02 -5.93
N GLY A 347 -5.92 6.97 -6.20
CA GLY A 347 -5.76 8.36 -5.74
C GLY A 347 -5.98 8.50 -4.24
N GLU A 348 -6.95 7.76 -3.70
CA GLU A 348 -7.24 7.74 -2.26
C GLU A 348 -6.12 7.07 -1.48
N PHE A 349 -5.61 5.96 -1.98
CA PHE A 349 -4.46 5.29 -1.39
C PHE A 349 -3.22 6.20 -1.41
N ALA A 350 -2.91 6.84 -2.53
CA ALA A 350 -1.76 7.72 -2.67
C ALA A 350 -1.81 8.90 -1.68
N ARG A 351 -2.96 9.59 -1.59
CA ARG A 351 -3.16 10.68 -0.61
C ARG A 351 -3.01 10.17 0.83
N ALA A 352 -3.68 9.07 1.15
CA ALA A 352 -3.58 8.49 2.49
C ALA A 352 -2.15 8.05 2.83
N LEU A 353 -1.37 7.57 1.86
CA LEU A 353 0.02 7.15 2.04
C LEU A 353 0.95 8.30 2.42
N VAL A 354 0.77 9.48 1.83
CA VAL A 354 1.61 10.67 2.08
C VAL A 354 1.03 11.60 3.17
N GLY A 355 -0.13 11.29 3.72
CA GLY A 355 -0.77 12.06 4.79
C GLY A 355 -1.51 13.33 4.31
N LEU A 356 -2.09 13.29 3.10
CA LEU A 356 -2.93 14.35 2.52
C LEU A 356 -4.43 14.04 2.68
#